data_27b6c2a01a3e9c9f473baef85d78dc3b
#
_entry.id   27b6c2a01a3e9c9f473baef85d78dc3b
#
_cell.length_a   1.000
_cell.length_b   1.000
_cell.length_c   1.000
_cell.angle_alpha   90.00
_cell.angle_beta   90.00
_cell.angle_gamma   90.00
#
_symmetry.space_group_name_H-M   'P 1'
#
loop_
_entity.id
_entity.type
_entity.pdbx_description
1 polymer ?
#
loop_
_entity_poly.entity_id
_entity_poly.type
_entity_poly.pdbx_seq_one_letter_code
_entity_poly.pdbx_strand_id
1 'polypeptide(L)'
;MINANRPIINLDLDLLRTFVAVADLNTFAAAAAAVCRTQSAVSQQMQRLEQLVGKELFARHGRNKLLTEHGIQLLGYARKILRFNDEACSSLMFSNLQGVLTIGASDESADTILPFLLSRISSVYPKLALDVRVKRNAYMVDMVKSQEVDLVVTTNQPHSLDCLNLRTSPTHWYCAAEYVLQREEPVPLVLLDDPSPFRDMVLETLNAAGIPWRLAYVASTLPAVRAAVKAGLGVTARPVEMMSPDLRVLGVADGLPPLPDTEYLLCRDPNSQNELAMVIFHAMESYQNPWHYNQFSAEGGDDPLMVEGGFE
;
A
#
# COMPACT_ATOMS: atom_id res chain seq x y z
N MET A 1 37.77 -8.03 -22.67
CA MET A 1 36.97 -8.48 -23.83
C MET A 1 35.59 -8.89 -23.29
N ILE A 2 34.59 -8.06 -23.54
CA ILE A 2 33.20 -8.36 -23.15
C ILE A 2 32.67 -9.34 -24.20
N ASN A 3 32.38 -10.56 -23.76
CA ASN A 3 31.89 -11.64 -24.64
C ASN A 3 30.50 -11.24 -25.19
N ALA A 4 30.43 -10.92 -26.48
CA ALA A 4 29.26 -10.40 -27.19
C ALA A 4 28.14 -11.45 -27.44
N ASN A 5 28.22 -12.63 -26.80
CA ASN A 5 27.28 -13.72 -27.02
C ASN A 5 26.64 -14.19 -25.70
N ARG A 6 26.04 -13.25 -24.94
CA ARG A 6 25.18 -13.65 -23.84
C ARG A 6 23.83 -14.13 -24.41
N PRO A 7 23.39 -15.36 -24.10
CA PRO A 7 22.09 -15.81 -24.52
C PRO A 7 21.00 -14.90 -23.95
N ILE A 8 20.02 -14.55 -24.78
CA ILE A 8 18.83 -13.82 -24.32
C ILE A 8 18.08 -14.74 -23.35
N ILE A 9 17.93 -14.30 -22.10
CA ILE A 9 17.17 -15.03 -21.09
C ILE A 9 15.77 -14.44 -21.05
N ASN A 10 14.76 -15.26 -21.31
CA ASN A 10 13.35 -14.88 -21.16
C ASN A 10 12.85 -15.39 -19.81
N LEU A 11 12.38 -14.47 -18.96
CA LEU A 11 11.79 -14.79 -17.69
C LEU A 11 10.28 -15.07 -17.89
N ASP A 12 9.85 -16.24 -17.45
CA ASP A 12 8.46 -16.64 -17.46
C ASP A 12 7.69 -15.94 -16.33
N LEU A 13 6.57 -15.32 -16.66
CA LEU A 13 5.77 -14.57 -15.68
C LEU A 13 5.19 -15.45 -14.58
N ASP A 14 4.82 -16.70 -14.87
CA ASP A 14 4.34 -17.65 -13.86
C ASP A 14 5.45 -18.02 -12.86
N LEU A 15 6.68 -18.18 -13.34
CA LEU A 15 7.83 -18.40 -12.47
C LEU A 15 8.08 -17.17 -11.58
N LEU A 16 7.95 -15.96 -12.14
CA LEU A 16 8.10 -14.73 -11.37
C LEU A 16 7.00 -14.55 -10.33
N ARG A 17 5.72 -14.86 -10.65
CA ARG A 17 4.62 -14.83 -9.68
C ARG A 17 4.87 -15.77 -8.51
N THR A 18 5.23 -17.03 -8.81
CA THR A 18 5.56 -18.01 -7.78
C THR A 18 6.77 -17.59 -6.95
N PHE A 19 7.79 -16.99 -7.58
CA PHE A 19 8.97 -16.49 -6.88
C PHE A 19 8.63 -15.35 -5.89
N VAL A 20 7.81 -14.38 -6.31
CA VAL A 20 7.35 -13.29 -5.45
C VAL A 20 6.51 -13.85 -4.31
N ALA A 21 5.59 -14.78 -4.57
CA ALA A 21 4.79 -15.44 -3.52
C ALA A 21 5.67 -16.12 -2.46
N VAL A 22 6.72 -16.83 -2.88
CA VAL A 22 7.67 -17.49 -1.95
C VAL A 22 8.44 -16.46 -1.14
N ALA A 23 8.86 -15.36 -1.75
CA ALA A 23 9.58 -14.28 -1.09
C ALA A 23 8.73 -13.58 -0.02
N ASP A 24 7.45 -13.31 -0.34
CA ASP A 24 6.53 -12.60 0.56
C ASP A 24 6.04 -13.48 1.71
N LEU A 25 5.76 -14.75 1.43
CA LEU A 25 5.19 -15.70 2.41
C LEU A 25 6.24 -16.55 3.13
N ASN A 26 7.52 -16.40 2.79
CA ASN A 26 8.70 -17.01 3.42
C ASN A 26 8.73 -18.55 3.44
N THR A 27 7.70 -19.25 2.91
CA THR A 27 7.67 -20.72 2.84
C THR A 27 7.07 -21.21 1.54
N PHE A 28 7.57 -22.36 1.05
CA PHE A 28 7.00 -22.99 -0.15
C PHE A 28 5.57 -23.49 0.06
N ALA A 29 5.20 -23.87 1.28
CA ALA A 29 3.86 -24.36 1.59
C ALA A 29 2.83 -23.21 1.53
N ALA A 30 3.13 -22.06 2.15
CA ALA A 30 2.26 -20.89 2.11
C ALA A 30 2.14 -20.33 0.68
N ALA A 31 3.26 -20.23 -0.04
CA ALA A 31 3.25 -19.82 -1.45
C ALA A 31 2.42 -20.77 -2.32
N ALA A 32 2.53 -22.08 -2.11
CA ALA A 32 1.77 -23.09 -2.87
C ALA A 32 0.26 -22.91 -2.68
N ALA A 33 -0.19 -22.69 -1.45
CA ALA A 33 -1.59 -22.37 -1.15
C ALA A 33 -2.05 -21.08 -1.86
N ALA A 34 -1.21 -20.04 -1.81
CA ALA A 34 -1.52 -18.73 -2.38
C ALA A 34 -1.61 -18.75 -3.93
N VAL A 35 -0.75 -19.53 -4.60
CA VAL A 35 -0.76 -19.63 -6.07
C VAL A 35 -1.54 -20.85 -6.59
N CYS A 36 -2.38 -21.47 -5.74
CA CYS A 36 -3.20 -22.66 -6.07
C CYS A 36 -2.41 -23.79 -6.71
N ARG A 37 -1.21 -24.08 -6.17
CA ARG A 37 -0.31 -25.17 -6.65
C ARG A 37 0.09 -26.09 -5.50
N THR A 38 0.72 -27.22 -5.83
CA THR A 38 1.33 -28.09 -4.83
C THR A 38 2.71 -27.54 -4.41
N GLN A 39 3.13 -27.84 -3.18
CA GLN A 39 4.46 -27.44 -2.69
C GLN A 39 5.61 -28.01 -3.56
N SER A 40 5.45 -29.22 -4.09
CA SER A 40 6.42 -29.83 -5.01
C SER A 40 6.52 -29.06 -6.32
N ALA A 41 5.38 -28.60 -6.89
CA ALA A 41 5.36 -27.79 -8.09
C ALA A 41 6.05 -26.44 -7.87
N VAL A 42 5.77 -25.76 -6.74
CA VAL A 42 6.46 -24.51 -6.36
C VAL A 42 7.97 -24.73 -6.23
N SER A 43 8.40 -25.84 -5.57
CA SER A 43 9.82 -26.16 -5.45
C SER A 43 10.50 -26.36 -6.81
N GLN A 44 9.84 -27.08 -7.73
CA GLN A 44 10.34 -27.30 -9.10
C GLN A 44 10.40 -25.98 -9.89
N GLN A 45 9.40 -25.13 -9.76
CA GLN A 45 9.39 -23.82 -10.41
C GLN A 45 10.55 -22.92 -9.92
N MET A 46 10.83 -22.93 -8.62
CA MET A 46 11.97 -22.18 -8.10
C MET A 46 13.31 -22.71 -8.58
N GLN A 47 13.49 -24.04 -8.60
CA GLN A 47 14.69 -24.65 -9.18
C GLN A 47 14.85 -24.30 -10.67
N ARG A 48 13.75 -24.33 -11.45
CA ARG A 48 13.77 -23.93 -12.85
C ARG A 48 14.17 -22.47 -13.03
N LEU A 49 13.66 -21.58 -12.19
CA LEU A 49 14.00 -20.15 -12.23
C LEU A 49 15.49 -19.94 -11.90
N GLU A 50 16.01 -20.60 -10.85
CA GLU A 50 17.43 -20.55 -10.46
C GLU A 50 18.34 -21.07 -11.58
N GLN A 51 17.96 -22.18 -12.24
CA GLN A 51 18.69 -22.70 -13.40
C GLN A 51 18.69 -21.71 -14.57
N LEU A 52 17.56 -21.06 -14.83
CA LEU A 52 17.40 -20.10 -15.92
C LEU A 52 18.31 -18.88 -15.72
N VAL A 53 18.35 -18.33 -14.49
CA VAL A 53 19.17 -17.16 -14.17
C VAL A 53 20.62 -17.53 -13.80
N GLY A 54 20.91 -18.82 -13.58
CA GLY A 54 22.23 -19.32 -13.22
C GLY A 54 22.70 -18.88 -11.84
N LYS A 55 21.78 -18.58 -10.93
CA LYS A 55 22.05 -18.12 -9.57
C LYS A 55 21.09 -18.74 -8.57
N GLU A 56 21.57 -19.02 -7.36
CA GLU A 56 20.70 -19.36 -6.25
C GLU A 56 19.96 -18.08 -5.77
N LEU A 57 18.64 -18.18 -5.67
CA LEU A 57 17.78 -17.07 -5.25
C LEU A 57 17.37 -17.19 -3.78
N PHE A 58 17.38 -18.42 -3.26
CA PHE A 58 17.04 -18.73 -1.87
C PHE A 58 18.18 -19.42 -1.15
N ALA A 59 18.52 -18.94 0.04
CA ALA A 59 19.40 -19.63 0.97
C ALA A 59 18.60 -20.67 1.80
N ARG A 60 19.21 -21.80 2.12
CA ARG A 60 18.65 -22.80 3.03
C ARG A 60 18.82 -22.33 4.47
N HIS A 61 17.75 -22.00 5.15
CA HIS A 61 17.77 -21.68 6.58
C HIS A 61 16.61 -22.36 7.32
N GLY A 62 16.79 -23.62 7.68
CA GLY A 62 15.75 -24.42 8.35
C GLY A 62 14.51 -24.60 7.48
N ARG A 63 13.33 -24.29 8.05
CA ARG A 63 12.03 -24.33 7.34
C ARG A 63 11.74 -23.07 6.52
N ASN A 64 12.41 -21.96 6.81
CA ASN A 64 12.21 -20.68 6.13
C ASN A 64 13.12 -20.55 4.92
N LYS A 65 12.65 -19.84 3.90
CA LYS A 65 13.39 -19.49 2.70
C LYS A 65 13.81 -18.04 2.79
N LEU A 66 15.10 -17.80 3.05
CA LEU A 66 15.67 -16.47 3.01
C LEU A 66 16.18 -16.18 1.60
N LEU A 67 15.94 -14.97 1.12
CA LEU A 67 16.47 -14.53 -0.16
C LEU A 67 18.00 -14.36 -0.07
N THR A 68 18.68 -14.78 -1.12
CA THR A 68 20.07 -14.38 -1.35
C THR A 68 20.12 -12.92 -1.84
N GLU A 69 21.32 -12.34 -1.95
CA GLU A 69 21.51 -11.02 -2.56
C GLU A 69 20.95 -10.97 -4.00
N HIS A 70 21.17 -12.03 -4.79
CA HIS A 70 20.59 -12.16 -6.14
C HIS A 70 19.06 -12.30 -6.09
N GLY A 71 18.54 -13.01 -5.08
CA GLY A 71 17.09 -13.12 -4.85
C GLY A 71 16.47 -11.75 -4.54
N ILE A 72 17.07 -10.94 -3.67
CA ILE A 72 16.61 -9.58 -3.36
C ILE A 72 16.62 -8.71 -4.63
N GLN A 73 17.70 -8.79 -5.41
CA GLN A 73 17.82 -8.05 -6.67
C GLN A 73 16.73 -8.47 -7.67
N LEU A 74 16.54 -9.78 -7.86
CA LEU A 74 15.50 -10.29 -8.77
C LEU A 74 14.11 -9.94 -8.29
N LEU A 75 13.83 -9.96 -6.97
CA LEU A 75 12.53 -9.61 -6.40
C LEU A 75 12.10 -8.20 -6.81
N GLY A 76 13.01 -7.24 -6.74
CA GLY A 76 12.74 -5.87 -7.18
C GLY A 76 12.37 -5.76 -8.67
N TYR A 77 13.03 -6.54 -9.53
CA TYR A 77 12.71 -6.59 -10.96
C TYR A 77 11.44 -7.40 -11.23
N ALA A 78 11.25 -8.55 -10.57
CA ALA A 78 10.08 -9.41 -10.74
C ALA A 78 8.78 -8.65 -10.46
N ARG A 79 8.73 -7.92 -9.34
CA ARG A 79 7.59 -7.06 -8.99
C ARG A 79 7.30 -6.00 -10.06
N LYS A 80 8.34 -5.37 -10.62
CA LYS A 80 8.17 -4.38 -11.71
C LYS A 80 7.63 -5.01 -12.99
N ILE A 81 8.20 -6.15 -13.41
CA ILE A 81 7.79 -6.87 -14.63
C ILE A 81 6.33 -7.33 -14.51
N LEU A 82 5.97 -7.97 -13.40
CA LEU A 82 4.60 -8.43 -13.14
C LEU A 82 3.63 -7.25 -13.15
N ARG A 83 3.99 -6.16 -12.49
CA ARG A 83 3.20 -4.94 -12.50
C ARG A 83 2.93 -4.42 -13.90
N PHE A 84 3.95 -4.29 -14.74
CA PHE A 84 3.78 -3.82 -16.12
C PHE A 84 2.96 -4.78 -16.97
N ASN A 85 3.12 -6.10 -16.78
CA ASN A 85 2.27 -7.08 -17.43
C ASN A 85 0.80 -6.91 -17.04
N ASP A 86 0.51 -6.82 -15.75
CA ASP A 86 -0.86 -6.71 -15.23
C ASP A 86 -1.50 -5.37 -15.63
N GLU A 87 -0.71 -4.30 -15.68
CA GLU A 87 -1.12 -3.00 -16.19
C GLU A 87 -1.49 -3.05 -17.68
N ALA A 88 -0.66 -3.69 -18.49
CA ALA A 88 -0.93 -3.84 -19.91
C ALA A 88 -2.21 -4.67 -20.15
N CYS A 89 -2.36 -5.81 -19.46
CA CYS A 89 -3.56 -6.63 -19.53
C CYS A 89 -4.81 -5.87 -19.10
N SER A 90 -4.77 -5.21 -17.94
CA SER A 90 -5.90 -4.42 -17.44
C SER A 90 -6.27 -3.27 -18.38
N SER A 91 -5.27 -2.55 -18.91
CA SER A 91 -5.51 -1.46 -19.86
C SER A 91 -6.19 -1.93 -21.15
N LEU A 92 -5.85 -3.14 -21.63
CA LEU A 92 -6.49 -3.71 -22.82
C LEU A 92 -7.89 -4.25 -22.51
N MET A 93 -8.06 -4.95 -21.40
CA MET A 93 -9.35 -5.54 -21.01
C MET A 93 -10.39 -4.48 -20.65
N PHE A 94 -9.98 -3.40 -20.00
CA PHE A 94 -10.85 -2.36 -19.46
C PHE A 94 -10.70 -1.00 -20.16
N SER A 95 -10.16 -0.97 -21.38
CA SER A 95 -9.93 0.26 -22.16
C SER A 95 -11.18 1.10 -22.38
N ASN A 96 -12.37 0.50 -22.30
CA ASN A 96 -13.65 1.16 -22.45
C ASN A 96 -14.35 1.51 -21.13
N LEU A 97 -13.73 1.20 -19.99
CA LEU A 97 -14.30 1.54 -18.69
C LEU A 97 -14.40 3.06 -18.57
N GLN A 98 -15.62 3.57 -18.41
CA GLN A 98 -15.94 5.00 -18.35
C GLN A 98 -16.98 5.24 -17.27
N GLY A 99 -17.02 6.44 -16.73
CA GLY A 99 -17.92 6.84 -15.66
C GLY A 99 -17.20 7.75 -14.68
N VAL A 100 -17.81 7.93 -13.51
CA VAL A 100 -17.24 8.70 -12.41
C VAL A 100 -16.96 7.74 -11.26
N LEU A 101 -15.74 7.74 -10.77
CA LEU A 101 -15.36 7.04 -9.54
C LEU A 101 -15.14 8.08 -8.44
N THR A 102 -15.91 7.97 -7.37
CA THR A 102 -15.83 8.89 -6.23
C THR A 102 -14.99 8.28 -5.12
N ILE A 103 -13.92 8.98 -4.70
CA ILE A 103 -12.96 8.50 -3.69
C ILE A 103 -12.97 9.45 -2.51
N GLY A 104 -13.29 8.93 -1.32
CA GLY A 104 -13.09 9.62 -0.05
C GLY A 104 -11.64 9.47 0.42
N ALA A 105 -11.05 10.53 0.94
CA ALA A 105 -9.71 10.50 1.51
C ALA A 105 -9.61 11.35 2.77
N SER A 106 -8.82 10.91 3.74
CA SER A 106 -8.46 11.78 4.88
C SER A 106 -7.43 12.82 4.47
N ASP A 107 -7.30 13.89 5.23
CA ASP A 107 -6.27 14.93 4.99
C ASP A 107 -4.86 14.33 4.90
N GLU A 108 -4.55 13.37 5.79
CA GLU A 108 -3.26 12.67 5.78
C GLU A 108 -3.06 11.84 4.51
N SER A 109 -4.12 11.14 4.08
CA SER A 109 -4.07 10.29 2.88
C SER A 109 -4.00 11.12 1.60
N ALA A 110 -4.63 12.30 1.59
CA ALA A 110 -4.68 13.18 0.43
C ALA A 110 -3.29 13.67 0.00
N ASP A 111 -2.43 14.01 0.97
CA ASP A 111 -1.06 14.49 0.69
C ASP A 111 -0.06 13.35 0.41
N THR A 112 -0.36 12.12 0.84
CA THR A 112 0.63 11.03 0.92
C THR A 112 0.40 9.95 -0.13
N ILE A 113 -0.69 9.19 0.00
CA ILE A 113 -0.95 8.01 -0.83
C ILE A 113 -1.87 8.29 -2.01
N LEU A 114 -2.77 9.29 -1.89
CA LEU A 114 -3.74 9.60 -2.92
C LEU A 114 -3.11 9.97 -4.27
N PRO A 115 -2.04 10.78 -4.37
CA PRO A 115 -1.39 11.07 -5.63
C PRO A 115 -0.92 9.81 -6.37
N PHE A 116 -0.38 8.84 -5.63
CA PHE A 116 0.01 7.54 -6.18
C PHE A 116 -1.21 6.77 -6.71
N LEU A 117 -2.28 6.67 -5.91
CA LEU A 117 -3.52 5.99 -6.28
C LEU A 117 -4.16 6.60 -7.53
N LEU A 118 -4.28 7.94 -7.57
CA LEU A 118 -4.86 8.66 -8.72
C LEU A 118 -4.03 8.47 -9.98
N SER A 119 -2.70 8.61 -9.88
CA SER A 119 -1.80 8.38 -11.02
C SER A 119 -1.95 6.96 -11.57
N ARG A 120 -2.09 5.98 -10.69
CA ARG A 120 -2.27 4.58 -11.06
C ARG A 120 -3.59 4.35 -11.76
N ILE A 121 -4.70 4.82 -11.18
CA ILE A 121 -6.04 4.67 -11.78
C ILE A 121 -6.07 5.37 -13.15
N SER A 122 -5.58 6.60 -13.24
CA SER A 122 -5.59 7.36 -14.50
C SER A 122 -4.74 6.74 -15.61
N SER A 123 -3.64 6.06 -15.25
CA SER A 123 -2.79 5.39 -16.25
C SER A 123 -3.46 4.15 -16.84
N VAL A 124 -4.21 3.40 -16.04
CA VAL A 124 -4.87 2.16 -16.46
C VAL A 124 -6.25 2.42 -17.05
N TYR A 125 -6.97 3.41 -16.53
CA TYR A 125 -8.35 3.74 -16.88
C TYR A 125 -8.50 5.21 -17.29
N PRO A 126 -7.94 5.63 -18.44
CA PRO A 126 -7.84 7.05 -18.82
C PRO A 126 -9.18 7.71 -19.13
N LYS A 127 -10.26 6.94 -19.29
CA LYS A 127 -11.62 7.45 -19.55
C LYS A 127 -12.46 7.62 -18.30
N LEU A 128 -11.94 7.23 -17.11
CA LEU A 128 -12.62 7.47 -15.86
C LEU A 128 -12.45 8.92 -15.40
N ALA A 129 -13.55 9.55 -15.01
CA ALA A 129 -13.52 10.77 -14.24
C ALA A 129 -13.36 10.41 -12.74
N LEU A 130 -12.44 11.09 -12.06
CA LEU A 130 -12.20 10.89 -10.64
C LEU A 130 -12.75 12.08 -9.86
N ASP A 131 -13.68 11.82 -8.93
CA ASP A 131 -14.20 12.80 -7.95
C ASP A 131 -13.58 12.47 -6.57
N VAL A 132 -12.82 13.40 -6.02
CA VAL A 132 -12.15 13.19 -4.73
C VAL A 132 -12.78 14.08 -3.67
N ARG A 133 -13.22 13.45 -2.56
CA ARG A 133 -13.82 14.13 -1.40
C ARG A 133 -12.93 13.97 -0.19
N VAL A 134 -12.32 15.07 0.24
CA VAL A 134 -11.45 15.07 1.43
C VAL A 134 -12.29 15.43 2.65
N LYS A 135 -12.28 14.57 3.65
CA LYS A 135 -12.89 14.77 4.97
C LYS A 135 -12.03 14.13 6.05
N ARG A 136 -12.36 14.37 7.31
CA ARG A 136 -11.68 13.72 8.44
C ARG A 136 -11.84 12.20 8.40
N ASN A 137 -10.81 11.51 8.84
CA ASN A 137 -10.74 10.05 8.84
C ASN A 137 -11.93 9.37 9.53
N ALA A 138 -12.46 9.96 10.59
CA ALA A 138 -13.62 9.45 11.33
C ALA A 138 -14.90 9.32 10.48
N TYR A 139 -15.03 10.07 9.38
CA TYR A 139 -16.21 10.04 8.52
C TYR A 139 -16.08 9.07 7.34
N MET A 140 -14.91 8.46 7.12
CA MET A 140 -14.65 7.62 5.94
C MET A 140 -15.59 6.42 5.85
N VAL A 141 -15.85 5.75 6.98
CA VAL A 141 -16.75 4.59 7.04
C VAL A 141 -18.19 4.98 6.68
N ASP A 142 -18.66 6.09 7.23
CA ASP A 142 -20.04 6.54 6.97
C ASP A 142 -20.21 6.98 5.51
N MET A 143 -19.21 7.64 4.93
CA MET A 143 -19.25 8.08 3.54
C MET A 143 -19.39 6.92 2.55
N VAL A 144 -18.64 5.82 2.77
CA VAL A 144 -18.72 4.66 1.86
C VAL A 144 -19.98 3.85 2.09
N LYS A 145 -20.44 3.70 3.34
CA LYS A 145 -21.68 3.00 3.66
C LYS A 145 -22.94 3.73 3.19
N SER A 146 -22.92 5.07 3.24
CA SER A 146 -24.00 5.89 2.69
C SER A 146 -23.96 6.05 1.17
N GLN A 147 -22.97 5.44 0.51
CA GLN A 147 -22.73 5.58 -0.93
C GLN A 147 -22.47 7.05 -1.36
N GLU A 148 -22.01 7.89 -0.43
CA GLU A 148 -21.53 9.23 -0.77
C GLU A 148 -20.24 9.14 -1.61
N VAL A 149 -19.43 8.10 -1.36
CA VAL A 149 -18.23 7.75 -2.13
C VAL A 149 -18.20 6.26 -2.40
N ASP A 150 -17.51 5.86 -3.46
CA ASP A 150 -17.38 4.47 -3.88
C ASP A 150 -16.27 3.72 -3.14
N LEU A 151 -15.16 4.41 -2.92
CA LEU A 151 -13.97 3.92 -2.22
C LEU A 151 -13.52 4.95 -1.20
N VAL A 152 -12.84 4.51 -0.15
CA VAL A 152 -12.20 5.41 0.82
C VAL A 152 -10.75 5.05 1.05
N VAL A 153 -9.91 6.08 1.22
CA VAL A 153 -8.53 5.94 1.68
C VAL A 153 -8.44 6.43 3.11
N THR A 154 -8.11 5.53 4.02
CA THR A 154 -8.13 5.75 5.48
C THR A 154 -6.86 5.22 6.13
N THR A 155 -6.55 5.70 7.34
CA THR A 155 -5.49 5.16 8.20
C THR A 155 -6.03 4.34 9.37
N ASN A 156 -7.35 4.19 9.48
CA ASN A 156 -7.99 3.30 10.43
C ASN A 156 -8.47 2.04 9.71
N GLN A 157 -8.33 0.89 10.36
CA GLN A 157 -8.83 -0.39 9.85
C GLN A 157 -10.30 -0.60 10.29
N PRO A 158 -11.30 -0.32 9.46
CA PRO A 158 -12.69 -0.54 9.78
C PRO A 158 -13.04 -2.01 9.57
N HIS A 159 -13.45 -2.71 10.65
CA HIS A 159 -13.84 -4.12 10.59
C HIS A 159 -15.07 -4.42 9.69
N SER A 160 -15.81 -3.40 9.29
CA SER A 160 -17.05 -3.53 8.52
C SER A 160 -16.88 -3.28 7.03
N LEU A 161 -15.67 -3.07 6.55
CA LEU A 161 -15.33 -2.82 5.15
C LEU A 161 -14.30 -3.84 4.67
N ASP A 162 -14.31 -4.11 3.37
CA ASP A 162 -13.19 -4.79 2.71
C ASP A 162 -12.07 -3.79 2.54
N CYS A 163 -10.90 -4.06 3.11
CA CYS A 163 -9.76 -3.15 3.09
C CYS A 163 -8.50 -3.83 2.54
N LEU A 164 -7.79 -3.09 1.71
CA LEU A 164 -6.49 -3.42 1.15
C LEU A 164 -5.45 -2.46 1.70
N ASN A 165 -4.36 -2.97 2.28
CA ASN A 165 -3.25 -2.13 2.72
C ASN A 165 -2.46 -1.64 1.50
N LEU A 166 -2.57 -0.35 1.18
CA LEU A 166 -1.83 0.26 0.07
C LEU A 166 -0.36 0.50 0.42
N ARG A 167 -0.08 0.82 1.68
CA ARG A 167 1.26 1.16 2.15
C ARG A 167 1.30 1.18 3.67
N THR A 168 2.43 0.74 4.22
CA THR A 168 2.78 0.94 5.62
C THR A 168 3.96 1.90 5.71
N SER A 169 3.83 2.96 6.51
CA SER A 169 4.83 4.01 6.68
C SER A 169 5.21 4.15 8.15
N PRO A 170 6.52 4.27 8.45
CA PRO A 170 6.96 4.53 9.82
C PRO A 170 6.41 5.87 10.33
N THR A 171 5.96 5.89 11.58
CA THR A 171 5.51 7.11 12.27
C THR A 171 6.61 7.63 13.16
N HIS A 172 6.84 8.92 13.13
CA HIS A 172 7.87 9.59 13.89
C HIS A 172 7.34 10.79 14.66
N TRP A 173 8.06 11.15 15.74
CA TRP A 173 7.90 12.40 16.42
C TRP A 173 8.64 13.50 15.65
N TYR A 174 8.00 14.67 15.50
CA TYR A 174 8.57 15.82 14.79
C TYR A 174 8.52 17.08 15.63
N CYS A 175 9.58 17.87 15.53
CA CYS A 175 9.63 19.26 15.98
C CYS A 175 10.31 20.13 14.91
N ALA A 176 10.34 21.44 15.09
CA ALA A 176 11.16 22.32 14.24
C ALA A 176 12.65 21.94 14.31
N ALA A 177 13.39 22.18 13.24
CA ALA A 177 14.80 21.79 13.14
C ALA A 177 15.64 22.35 14.31
N GLU A 178 15.40 23.61 14.69
CA GLU A 178 16.12 24.30 15.77
C GLU A 178 15.47 24.12 17.16
N TYR A 179 14.37 23.34 17.25
CA TYR A 179 13.66 23.19 18.51
C TYR A 179 14.40 22.26 19.47
N VAL A 180 14.55 22.67 20.73
CA VAL A 180 15.14 21.87 21.80
C VAL A 180 14.08 21.41 22.77
N LEU A 181 13.79 20.11 22.79
CA LEU A 181 12.84 19.51 23.72
C LEU A 181 13.45 19.49 25.14
N GLN A 182 12.78 20.12 26.10
CA GLN A 182 13.19 20.12 27.51
C GLN A 182 12.70 18.84 28.18
N ARG A 183 13.61 17.97 28.64
CA ARG A 183 13.27 16.64 29.19
C ARG A 183 12.55 16.68 30.53
N GLU A 184 12.75 17.76 31.30
CA GLU A 184 12.17 17.91 32.64
C GLU A 184 10.78 18.56 32.62
N GLU A 185 10.34 19.02 31.45
CA GLU A 185 9.04 19.66 31.27
C GLU A 185 8.05 18.71 30.57
N PRO A 186 6.73 18.87 30.83
CA PRO A 186 5.72 18.15 30.06
C PRO A 186 5.86 18.39 28.56
N VAL A 187 5.83 17.32 27.75
CA VAL A 187 5.98 17.39 26.29
C VAL A 187 4.90 18.31 25.69
N PRO A 188 5.27 19.42 25.05
CA PRO A 188 4.31 20.34 24.44
C PRO A 188 3.82 19.77 23.11
N LEU A 189 2.55 19.35 23.07
CA LEU A 189 1.96 18.69 21.91
C LEU A 189 1.27 19.68 20.97
N VAL A 190 1.51 19.50 19.68
CA VAL A 190 0.81 20.14 18.57
C VAL A 190 -0.02 19.09 17.87
N LEU A 191 -1.33 19.10 18.03
CA LEU A 191 -2.21 18.04 17.58
C LEU A 191 -3.40 18.59 16.79
N LEU A 192 -4.02 17.71 15.99
CA LEU A 192 -5.35 17.96 15.47
C LEU A 192 -6.38 17.93 16.61
N ASP A 193 -7.48 18.65 16.44
CA ASP A 193 -8.66 18.54 17.28
C ASP A 193 -9.33 17.15 17.11
N ASP A 194 -10.24 16.82 18.01
CA ASP A 194 -11.03 15.59 18.00
C ASP A 194 -12.08 15.61 16.87
N PRO A 195 -12.36 14.48 16.22
CA PRO A 195 -11.70 13.16 16.33
C PRO A 195 -10.45 13.04 15.43
N SER A 196 -9.35 12.50 15.98
CA SER A 196 -8.10 12.27 15.25
C SER A 196 -7.36 11.03 15.75
N PRO A 197 -7.20 9.98 14.91
CA PRO A 197 -6.47 8.76 15.26
C PRO A 197 -5.03 9.03 15.72
N PHE A 198 -4.37 10.00 15.11
CA PHE A 198 -3.00 10.37 15.51
C PHE A 198 -2.96 11.06 16.87
N ARG A 199 -4.00 11.81 17.22
CA ARG A 199 -4.14 12.38 18.56
C ARG A 199 -4.27 11.26 19.59
N ASP A 200 -5.19 10.34 19.37
CA ASP A 200 -5.44 9.21 20.28
C ASP A 200 -4.17 8.38 20.47
N MET A 201 -3.52 7.97 19.36
CA MET A 201 -2.25 7.23 19.39
C MET A 201 -1.17 7.96 20.20
N VAL A 202 -0.99 9.27 20.01
CA VAL A 202 0.01 10.08 20.72
C VAL A 202 -0.27 10.07 22.22
N LEU A 203 -1.53 10.35 22.60
CA LEU A 203 -1.92 10.43 24.01
C LEU A 203 -1.80 9.06 24.70
N GLU A 204 -2.26 8.00 24.05
CA GLU A 204 -2.13 6.63 24.54
C GLU A 204 -0.67 6.23 24.72
N THR A 205 0.19 6.52 23.74
CA THR A 205 1.62 6.16 23.78
C THR A 205 2.35 6.88 24.91
N LEU A 206 2.13 8.18 25.09
CA LEU A 206 2.78 8.96 26.15
C LEU A 206 2.24 8.55 27.55
N ASN A 207 0.93 8.31 27.67
CA ASN A 207 0.32 7.86 28.91
C ASN A 207 0.84 6.47 29.33
N ALA A 208 0.94 5.53 28.37
CA ALA A 208 1.49 4.19 28.63
C ALA A 208 2.96 4.24 29.06
N ALA A 209 3.73 5.20 28.56
CA ALA A 209 5.12 5.43 28.94
C ALA A 209 5.28 6.26 30.23
N GLY A 210 4.20 6.76 30.81
CA GLY A 210 4.24 7.65 31.99
C GLY A 210 4.89 9.01 31.73
N ILE A 211 4.92 9.47 30.47
CA ILE A 211 5.56 10.72 30.09
C ILE A 211 4.53 11.87 30.19
N PRO A 212 4.81 12.89 31.02
CA PRO A 212 3.90 14.03 31.14
C PRO A 212 3.87 14.85 29.86
N TRP A 213 2.68 15.31 29.49
CA TRP A 213 2.46 16.12 28.29
C TRP A 213 1.49 17.26 28.57
N ARG A 214 1.49 18.27 27.70
CA ARG A 214 0.52 19.35 27.67
C ARG A 214 0.14 19.68 26.24
N LEU A 215 -1.07 20.16 26.01
CA LEU A 215 -1.44 20.71 24.72
C LEU A 215 -0.83 22.11 24.58
N ALA A 216 0.07 22.27 23.62
CA ALA A 216 0.65 23.56 23.27
C ALA A 216 -0.15 24.26 22.16
N TYR A 217 -0.68 23.45 21.22
CA TYR A 217 -1.49 23.96 20.13
C TYR A 217 -2.46 22.87 19.62
N VAL A 218 -3.69 23.27 19.30
CA VAL A 218 -4.70 22.41 18.69
C VAL A 218 -5.14 23.06 17.39
N ALA A 219 -5.15 22.29 16.31
CA ALA A 219 -5.50 22.74 14.97
C ALA A 219 -6.67 21.93 14.41
N SER A 220 -7.42 22.53 13.50
CA SER A 220 -8.50 21.84 12.78
C SER A 220 -8.05 21.23 11.45
N THR A 221 -6.83 21.52 10.98
CA THR A 221 -6.29 21.03 9.69
C THR A 221 -4.83 20.64 9.81
N LEU A 222 -4.40 19.69 8.96
CA LEU A 222 -3.00 19.24 8.91
C LEU A 222 -2.02 20.38 8.52
N PRO A 223 -2.32 21.27 7.56
CA PRO A 223 -1.46 22.43 7.28
C PRO A 223 -1.23 23.32 8.49
N ALA A 224 -2.23 23.52 9.36
CA ALA A 224 -2.09 24.31 10.58
C ALA A 224 -1.20 23.61 11.62
N VAL A 225 -1.28 22.27 11.75
CA VAL A 225 -0.34 21.46 12.54
C VAL A 225 1.08 21.66 12.04
N ARG A 226 1.31 21.52 10.73
CA ARG A 226 2.64 21.72 10.10
C ARG A 226 3.19 23.13 10.40
N ALA A 227 2.37 24.17 10.25
CA ALA A 227 2.77 25.54 10.50
C ALA A 227 3.17 25.75 11.97
N ALA A 228 2.39 25.22 12.90
CA ALA A 228 2.66 25.33 14.33
C ALA A 228 3.95 24.61 14.75
N VAL A 229 4.19 23.39 14.20
CA VAL A 229 5.43 22.65 14.47
C VAL A 229 6.64 23.38 13.89
N LYS A 230 6.57 23.86 12.63
CA LYS A 230 7.64 24.66 12.02
C LYS A 230 7.92 25.95 12.77
N ALA A 231 6.91 26.56 13.38
CA ALA A 231 7.05 27.73 14.23
C ALA A 231 7.65 27.43 15.62
N GLY A 232 7.95 26.15 15.92
CA GLY A 232 8.56 25.75 17.18
C GLY A 232 7.61 25.73 18.37
N LEU A 233 6.28 25.59 18.14
CA LEU A 233 5.30 25.57 19.24
C LEU A 233 5.30 24.26 20.03
N GLY A 234 5.89 23.18 19.49
CA GLY A 234 5.98 21.89 20.17
C GLY A 234 6.22 20.72 19.23
N VAL A 235 5.77 19.56 19.68
CA VAL A 235 6.02 18.25 19.08
C VAL A 235 4.72 17.65 18.53
N THR A 236 4.79 17.00 17.38
CA THR A 236 3.70 16.21 16.82
C THR A 236 4.19 14.83 16.40
N ALA A 237 3.27 13.88 16.20
CA ALA A 237 3.58 12.57 15.63
C ALA A 237 2.85 12.41 14.30
N ARG A 238 3.60 12.04 13.25
CA ARG A 238 3.07 11.85 11.89
C ARG A 238 3.90 10.80 11.13
N PRO A 239 3.35 10.22 10.06
CA PRO A 239 4.11 9.35 9.17
C PRO A 239 5.29 10.07 8.52
N VAL A 240 6.24 9.27 8.02
CA VAL A 240 7.51 9.75 7.44
C VAL A 240 7.33 10.76 6.30
N GLU A 241 6.19 10.75 5.63
CA GLU A 241 5.83 11.67 4.55
C GLU A 241 5.69 13.13 5.02
N MET A 242 5.55 13.36 6.32
CA MET A 242 5.58 14.72 6.87
C MET A 242 6.98 15.35 6.85
N MET A 243 8.05 14.55 6.70
CA MET A 243 9.43 15.01 6.74
C MET A 243 9.65 16.20 5.77
N SER A 244 10.32 17.20 6.27
CA SER A 244 10.78 18.35 5.47
C SER A 244 12.06 18.92 6.07
N PRO A 245 12.84 19.73 5.33
CA PRO A 245 14.08 20.33 5.82
C PRO A 245 13.93 21.19 7.09
N ASP A 246 12.74 21.74 7.31
CA ASP A 246 12.44 22.59 8.48
C ASP A 246 12.09 21.78 9.74
N LEU A 247 12.04 20.46 9.63
CA LEU A 247 11.66 19.55 10.71
C LEU A 247 12.80 18.57 11.02
N ARG A 248 12.90 18.18 12.29
CA ARG A 248 13.72 17.07 12.72
C ARG A 248 12.90 15.99 13.41
N VAL A 249 13.39 14.77 13.36
CA VAL A 249 12.82 13.62 14.07
C VAL A 249 13.36 13.57 15.49
N LEU A 250 12.45 13.29 16.41
CA LEU A 250 12.74 12.97 17.80
C LEU A 250 12.51 11.47 18.03
N GLY A 251 13.15 10.90 19.03
CA GLY A 251 13.02 9.49 19.36
C GLY A 251 13.48 9.17 20.78
N VAL A 252 13.88 7.91 21.00
CA VAL A 252 14.31 7.41 22.30
C VAL A 252 15.46 8.23 22.89
N ALA A 253 16.39 8.70 22.05
CA ALA A 253 17.48 9.56 22.48
C ALA A 253 17.01 10.91 23.04
N ASP A 254 15.82 11.37 22.63
CA ASP A 254 15.19 12.61 23.12
C ASP A 254 14.20 12.34 24.27
N GLY A 255 14.04 11.08 24.68
CA GLY A 255 13.13 10.67 25.76
C GLY A 255 11.70 10.35 25.31
N LEU A 256 11.46 10.19 24.00
CA LEU A 256 10.15 9.87 23.45
C LEU A 256 10.07 8.38 23.05
N PRO A 257 8.95 7.69 23.32
CA PRO A 257 8.78 6.28 23.00
C PRO A 257 8.61 6.07 21.48
N PRO A 258 8.90 4.86 20.96
CA PRO A 258 8.60 4.50 19.59
C PRO A 258 7.09 4.56 19.36
N LEU A 259 6.72 4.88 18.11
CA LEU A 259 5.34 4.93 17.65
C LEU A 259 5.03 3.73 16.75
N PRO A 260 3.78 3.26 16.70
CA PRO A 260 3.36 2.26 15.73
C PRO A 260 3.42 2.83 14.31
N ASP A 261 3.67 1.97 13.35
CA ASP A 261 3.61 2.32 11.93
C ASP A 261 2.17 2.69 11.52
N THR A 262 2.04 3.55 10.53
CA THR A 262 0.77 3.94 9.94
C THR A 262 0.49 3.13 8.69
N GLU A 263 -0.67 2.48 8.65
CA GLU A 263 -1.16 1.78 7.47
C GLU A 263 -2.12 2.69 6.68
N TYR A 264 -1.90 2.79 5.37
CA TYR A 264 -2.82 3.45 4.44
C TYR A 264 -3.65 2.39 3.74
N LEU A 265 -4.95 2.40 3.99
CA LEU A 265 -5.89 1.39 3.54
C LEU A 265 -6.80 1.96 2.45
N LEU A 266 -6.99 1.23 1.36
CA LEU A 266 -8.09 1.43 0.43
C LEU A 266 -9.22 0.51 0.84
N CYS A 267 -10.39 1.07 1.12
CA CYS A 267 -11.53 0.27 1.59
C CYS A 267 -12.77 0.51 0.73
N ARG A 268 -13.62 -0.53 0.61
CA ARG A 268 -14.92 -0.51 -0.03
C ARG A 268 -15.99 -1.11 0.88
N ASP A 269 -17.25 -0.80 0.63
CA ASP A 269 -18.36 -1.54 1.23
C ASP A 269 -18.46 -2.92 0.53
N PRO A 270 -18.40 -4.04 1.27
CA PRO A 270 -18.59 -5.38 0.70
C PRO A 270 -19.94 -5.56 0.02
N ASN A 271 -20.98 -4.79 0.43
CA ASN A 271 -22.32 -4.85 -0.14
C ASN A 271 -22.53 -3.91 -1.34
N SER A 272 -21.54 -3.11 -1.69
CA SER A 272 -21.63 -2.19 -2.84
C SER A 272 -21.76 -2.96 -4.14
N GLN A 273 -22.73 -2.56 -4.97
CA GLN A 273 -22.97 -3.08 -6.32
C GLN A 273 -22.26 -2.23 -7.39
N ASN A 274 -21.42 -1.27 -7.00
CA ASN A 274 -20.70 -0.44 -7.96
C ASN A 274 -19.58 -1.25 -8.63
N GLU A 275 -19.79 -1.67 -9.87
CA GLU A 275 -18.82 -2.44 -10.67
C GLU A 275 -17.51 -1.69 -10.86
N LEU A 276 -17.54 -0.36 -11.04
CA LEU A 276 -16.31 0.44 -11.17
C LEU A 276 -15.46 0.35 -9.91
N ALA A 277 -16.08 0.51 -8.74
CA ALA A 277 -15.38 0.41 -7.46
C ALA A 277 -14.78 -0.98 -7.26
N MET A 278 -15.51 -2.05 -7.62
CA MET A 278 -15.03 -3.43 -7.54
C MET A 278 -13.83 -3.66 -8.46
N VAL A 279 -13.92 -3.27 -9.73
CA VAL A 279 -12.82 -3.42 -10.70
C VAL A 279 -11.56 -2.69 -10.23
N ILE A 280 -11.70 -1.44 -9.77
CA ILE A 280 -10.57 -0.64 -9.30
C ILE A 280 -9.96 -1.23 -8.02
N PHE A 281 -10.80 -1.64 -7.06
CA PHE A 281 -10.34 -2.26 -5.81
C PHE A 281 -9.52 -3.53 -6.09
N HIS A 282 -10.03 -4.44 -6.92
CA HIS A 282 -9.31 -5.66 -7.30
C HIS A 282 -8.06 -5.41 -8.14
N ALA A 283 -8.07 -4.37 -8.99
CA ALA A 283 -6.86 -3.98 -9.71
C ALA A 283 -5.76 -3.50 -8.77
N MET A 284 -6.12 -2.79 -7.69
CA MET A 284 -5.16 -2.37 -6.67
C MET A 284 -4.67 -3.55 -5.83
N GLU A 285 -5.53 -4.51 -5.51
CA GLU A 285 -5.16 -5.76 -4.82
C GLU A 285 -4.13 -6.56 -5.64
N SER A 286 -4.38 -6.77 -6.92
CA SER A 286 -3.45 -7.46 -7.83
C SER A 286 -2.12 -6.71 -7.97
N TYR A 287 -2.14 -5.39 -7.89
CA TYR A 287 -0.92 -4.58 -7.92
C TYR A 287 -0.03 -4.81 -6.70
N GLN A 288 -0.61 -5.00 -5.52
CA GLN A 288 0.13 -5.22 -4.28
C GLN A 288 0.57 -6.66 -4.09
N ASN A 289 -0.29 -7.59 -4.50
CA ASN A 289 -0.04 -9.02 -4.43
C ASN A 289 0.05 -9.61 -5.85
N PRO A 290 1.14 -9.36 -6.59
CA PRO A 290 1.26 -9.74 -8.01
C PRO A 290 1.28 -11.26 -8.23
N TRP A 291 1.24 -12.05 -7.16
CA TRP A 291 1.09 -13.50 -7.17
C TRP A 291 -0.37 -13.96 -6.96
N HIS A 292 -1.29 -13.05 -6.57
CA HIS A 292 -2.70 -13.39 -6.43
C HIS A 292 -3.34 -13.52 -7.81
N TYR A 293 -3.80 -14.71 -8.15
CA TYR A 293 -4.55 -14.95 -9.39
C TYR A 293 -5.96 -14.41 -9.20
N ASN A 294 -6.35 -13.41 -9.96
CA ASN A 294 -7.75 -12.97 -10.02
C ASN A 294 -8.59 -14.10 -10.60
N GLN A 295 -9.48 -14.69 -9.81
CA GLN A 295 -10.43 -15.71 -10.24
C GLN A 295 -11.48 -15.17 -11.24
N PHE A 296 -11.51 -13.87 -11.51
CA PHE A 296 -12.44 -13.24 -12.46
C PHE A 296 -12.25 -13.65 -13.92
N SER A 297 -11.18 -14.33 -14.28
CA SER A 297 -10.99 -14.83 -15.64
C SER A 297 -11.52 -16.25 -15.89
N ALA A 298 -12.10 -16.92 -14.88
CA ALA A 298 -12.54 -18.32 -15.00
C ALA A 298 -14.07 -18.52 -15.03
N GLU A 299 -14.88 -17.50 -14.66
CA GLU A 299 -16.34 -17.63 -14.60
C GLU A 299 -17.11 -16.84 -15.67
N GLY A 300 -16.41 -16.18 -16.58
CA GLY A 300 -17.00 -15.40 -17.69
C GLY A 300 -16.84 -16.03 -19.09
N GLY A 301 -16.65 -17.32 -19.17
CA GLY A 301 -16.42 -18.03 -20.44
C GLY A 301 -17.63 -18.72 -21.04
N ASP A 302 -18.83 -18.13 -20.96
CA ASP A 302 -19.88 -18.41 -21.95
C ASP A 302 -19.87 -17.28 -22.97
N ASP A 303 -19.09 -17.47 -24.02
CA ASP A 303 -18.98 -16.59 -25.18
C ASP A 303 -20.23 -16.78 -26.08
N PRO A 304 -21.15 -15.79 -26.16
CA PRO A 304 -22.29 -15.85 -27.06
C PRO A 304 -21.95 -15.41 -28.48
N LEU A 305 -20.68 -15.36 -28.88
CA LEU A 305 -20.25 -14.91 -30.22
C LEU A 305 -19.52 -15.97 -31.05
N MET A 306 -19.89 -17.26 -30.92
CA MET A 306 -19.67 -18.21 -32.01
C MET A 306 -20.85 -18.12 -32.99
N VAL A 307 -20.91 -17.04 -33.74
CA VAL A 307 -21.75 -16.99 -34.93
C VAL A 307 -20.99 -17.70 -36.05
N GLU A 308 -21.52 -18.84 -36.44
CA GLU A 308 -21.16 -19.57 -37.62
C GLU A 308 -21.07 -18.64 -38.84
N GLY A 309 -19.86 -18.38 -39.31
CA GLY A 309 -19.57 -17.79 -40.62
C GLY A 309 -19.26 -18.89 -41.58
N GLY A 310 -20.28 -19.53 -42.17
CA GLY A 310 -20.10 -20.39 -43.32
C GLY A 310 -19.63 -19.54 -44.51
N PHE A 311 -18.51 -19.95 -45.06
CA PHE A 311 -18.10 -19.54 -46.40
C PHE A 311 -18.70 -20.53 -47.41
N GLU A 312 -19.56 -20.04 -48.31
CA GLU A 312 -19.68 -20.49 -49.70
C GLU A 312 -18.87 -19.57 -50.60
#